data_ce20b6957937869d061ce5c25163874f
#
_entry.id   ce20b6957937869d061ce5c25163874f
#
_cell.length_a   1.000
_cell.length_b   1.000
_cell.length_c   1.000
_cell.angle_alpha   90.00
_cell.angle_beta   90.00
_cell.angle_gamma   90.00
#
_symmetry.space_group_name_H-M   'P 1'
#
loop_
_entity.id
_entity.type
_entity.pdbx_description
1 polymer ?
#
loop_
_entity_poly.entity_id
_entity_poly.type
_entity_poly.pdbx_seq_one_letter_code
_entity_poly.pdbx_strand_id
1 'polypeptide(L)'
;MINLTRERGGILDRVWDKVGEVLGGVCEEAWLALDEQGWNRSGGTLTLRGGRIWTGDPARPWAKSVVIRNGFIAGLDGTTTEGRVIDLEGRLVVPGFQDNHCHPQTPFVLFSPQAPMLFACTTLDEVLEEVRRYVAATGADRYPRFFGWMSPIFPPGVRPTRQMLDAVVADRPCYLVHHSGHEFWANTKALELADVLHRDPPGLPRSCVIHRDPATGLATGYTEESEFANTDGVLLRSVRKDPPLTLPMQALALRYVLEEFSRQGVTAIWTKDGDFSVIDVYEKLLRHDSLPVRTILDVCHTPFGALNDIDRQVDRAARLRMAGLPPGFLRADGAKLLIDMPTDTHQAWLFEPYADGIGGCGFPVFDADVRWEQARRADLLGLTLNFLAIGDRAVDEALGLLERVARENPPRRRRHCVEHAEFVRDVDVPRFRQIDAVPIFNWIGAYPNQAYQEKFAKIMGEERISALYQRWRDLIAAGSPAANGSDFPLAPPDPLAGMHVMVTGKNLEGEPSGGLWPHKHLSIEQALRTYTTHGAYARGEELHSGRVRLGYDADLTVLAEDILADGFDANRLGHVKVSATIVNGHVVYEDFSSKPKTFPPHPRG
;
A
#
# COMPACT_ATOMS: atom_id res chain seq x y z
N MET A 1 -1.16 -13.64 7.72
CA MET A 1 -2.12 -12.52 7.67
C MET A 1 -3.20 -12.59 8.75
N ILE A 2 -3.80 -13.75 9.05
CA ILE A 2 -4.90 -13.89 10.03
C ILE A 2 -4.56 -13.31 11.41
N ASN A 3 -3.32 -13.45 11.86
CA ASN A 3 -2.92 -12.93 13.18
C ASN A 3 -2.65 -11.42 13.19
N LEU A 4 -2.15 -10.83 12.10
CA LEU A 4 -1.90 -9.39 12.02
C LEU A 4 -3.15 -8.54 12.31
N THR A 5 -4.32 -8.99 11.84
CA THR A 5 -5.57 -8.28 12.06
C THR A 5 -6.10 -8.45 13.48
N ARG A 6 -5.92 -9.63 14.10
CA ARG A 6 -6.39 -9.91 15.47
C ARG A 6 -5.53 -9.25 16.56
N GLU A 7 -4.21 -9.20 16.38
CA GLU A 7 -3.29 -8.80 17.46
C GLU A 7 -3.15 -7.29 17.64
N ARG A 8 -3.37 -6.50 16.59
CA ARG A 8 -3.34 -5.03 16.70
C ARG A 8 -4.71 -4.39 16.92
N GLY A 9 -5.66 -5.13 17.51
CA GLY A 9 -7.01 -4.64 17.78
C GLY A 9 -7.74 -4.28 16.50
N GLY A 10 -7.54 -5.09 15.45
CA GLY A 10 -8.29 -4.97 14.21
C GLY A 10 -8.14 -3.60 13.52
N ILE A 11 -6.91 -3.17 13.15
CA ILE A 11 -6.78 -1.92 12.36
C ILE A 11 -7.71 -1.97 11.16
N LEU A 12 -7.70 -3.09 10.44
CA LEU A 12 -8.63 -3.31 9.33
C LEU A 12 -10.08 -3.37 9.81
N ASP A 13 -10.35 -4.02 10.96
CA ASP A 13 -11.71 -4.09 11.54
C ASP A 13 -12.22 -2.69 11.92
N ARG A 14 -11.40 -1.84 12.57
CA ARG A 14 -11.78 -0.45 12.89
C ARG A 14 -12.05 0.37 11.63
N VAL A 15 -11.23 0.22 10.62
CA VAL A 15 -11.46 0.88 9.31
C VAL A 15 -12.78 0.42 8.74
N TRP A 16 -13.04 -0.91 8.75
CA TRP A 16 -14.26 -1.48 8.20
C TRP A 16 -15.51 -1.10 8.96
N ASP A 17 -15.47 -1.12 10.30
CA ASP A 17 -16.58 -0.69 11.12
C ASP A 17 -16.96 0.77 10.82
N LYS A 18 -15.95 1.65 10.76
CA LYS A 18 -16.16 3.06 10.44
C LYS A 18 -16.63 3.30 9.01
N VAL A 19 -16.00 2.62 8.05
CA VAL A 19 -16.43 2.65 6.65
C VAL A 19 -17.85 2.09 6.52
N GLY A 20 -18.16 0.97 7.21
CA GLY A 20 -19.48 0.38 7.24
C GLY A 20 -20.54 1.30 7.83
N GLU A 21 -20.24 2.03 8.90
CA GLU A 21 -21.12 3.05 9.48
C GLU A 21 -21.45 4.15 8.45
N VAL A 22 -20.40 4.67 7.76
CA VAL A 22 -20.55 5.71 6.74
C VAL A 22 -21.37 5.23 5.54
N LEU A 23 -21.09 4.03 5.06
CA LEU A 23 -21.74 3.47 3.88
C LEU A 23 -23.13 2.89 4.20
N GLY A 24 -23.43 2.60 5.47
CA GLY A 24 -24.68 2.02 5.95
C GLY A 24 -25.83 2.98 6.20
N GLY A 25 -25.65 4.30 6.01
CA GLY A 25 -26.76 5.23 6.15
C GLY A 25 -26.51 6.54 6.87
N VAL A 26 -25.26 6.92 7.08
CA VAL A 26 -24.95 8.28 7.55
C VAL A 26 -25.11 9.23 6.37
N CYS A 27 -26.18 9.99 6.44
CA CYS A 27 -26.66 10.97 5.48
C CYS A 27 -25.64 12.01 5.01
N GLU A 28 -25.97 12.71 3.92
CA GLU A 28 -25.38 14.01 3.54
C GLU A 28 -25.17 14.97 4.72
N GLU A 29 -25.99 14.85 5.79
CA GLU A 29 -25.86 15.60 7.04
C GLU A 29 -24.56 15.32 7.82
N ALA A 30 -24.02 14.10 7.77
CA ALA A 30 -22.73 13.81 8.42
C ALA A 30 -21.55 14.47 7.68
N TRP A 31 -21.70 14.75 6.40
CA TRP A 31 -20.73 15.53 5.64
C TRP A 31 -20.75 17.02 6.03
N LEU A 32 -21.92 17.58 6.34
CA LEU A 32 -22.06 18.94 6.88
C LEU A 32 -21.53 19.05 8.33
N ALA A 33 -21.47 17.91 9.04
CA ALA A 33 -20.85 17.79 10.38
C ALA A 33 -19.35 17.49 10.33
N LEU A 34 -18.73 17.29 9.15
CA LEU A 34 -17.28 17.28 8.98
C LEU A 34 -16.79 18.72 9.14
N ASP A 35 -16.61 19.12 10.38
CA ASP A 35 -15.91 20.37 10.70
C ASP A 35 -14.61 20.43 9.90
N GLU A 36 -14.37 21.59 9.28
CA GLU A 36 -13.07 21.90 8.68
C GLU A 36 -12.00 21.68 9.74
N GLN A 37 -11.18 20.64 9.59
CA GLN A 37 -10.14 20.31 10.58
C GLN A 37 -8.99 21.34 10.53
N GLY A 38 -8.90 22.08 9.44
CA GLY A 38 -7.85 23.04 9.20
C GLY A 38 -6.46 22.45 8.95
N TRP A 39 -6.36 21.11 8.75
CA TRP A 39 -5.07 20.42 8.61
C TRP A 39 -4.28 20.82 7.37
N ASN A 40 -4.94 21.30 6.34
CA ASN A 40 -4.31 21.66 5.08
C ASN A 40 -3.95 23.17 5.01
N ARG A 41 -4.37 23.94 6.00
CA ARG A 41 -3.92 25.34 6.19
C ARG A 41 -2.57 25.36 6.89
N SER A 42 -1.86 26.47 6.80
CA SER A 42 -0.61 26.63 7.56
C SER A 42 -0.86 26.53 9.05
N GLY A 43 -0.17 25.62 9.74
CA GLY A 43 -0.21 25.46 11.18
C GLY A 43 0.33 26.71 11.91
N GLY A 44 -0.11 26.90 13.15
CA GLY A 44 0.44 27.92 14.03
C GLY A 44 1.87 27.58 14.50
N THR A 45 2.22 28.02 15.72
CA THR A 45 3.49 27.66 16.36
C THR A 45 3.30 26.46 17.26
N LEU A 46 4.15 25.43 17.10
CA LEU A 46 4.20 24.23 17.92
C LEU A 46 5.66 23.97 18.33
N THR A 47 5.88 23.65 19.60
CA THR A 47 7.20 23.25 20.12
C THR A 47 7.12 21.85 20.73
N LEU A 48 8.02 20.96 20.30
CA LEU A 48 8.25 19.65 20.92
C LEU A 48 9.55 19.73 21.71
N ARG A 49 9.53 19.32 23.00
CA ARG A 49 10.70 19.34 23.88
C ARG A 49 10.65 18.23 24.92
N GLY A 50 11.76 18.03 25.65
CA GLY A 50 11.79 17.04 26.74
C GLY A 50 11.92 15.60 26.27
N GLY A 51 12.35 15.38 25.02
CA GLY A 51 12.61 14.06 24.44
C GLY A 51 13.86 14.05 23.56
N ARG A 52 13.99 13.02 22.74
CA ARG A 52 15.06 12.90 21.73
C ARG A 52 14.47 13.04 20.33
N ILE A 53 15.18 13.72 19.45
CA ILE A 53 14.77 13.94 18.07
C ILE A 53 15.84 13.37 17.14
N TRP A 54 15.53 12.26 16.45
CA TRP A 54 16.37 11.77 15.37
C TRP A 54 16.01 12.54 14.09
N THR A 55 16.99 13.24 13.56
CA THR A 55 16.72 14.17 12.45
C THR A 55 16.72 13.51 11.07
N GLY A 56 17.30 12.32 10.94
CA GLY A 56 17.57 11.71 9.64
C GLY A 56 18.68 12.42 8.83
N ASP A 57 19.22 13.54 9.33
CA ASP A 57 20.31 14.29 8.70
C ASP A 57 21.68 13.85 9.27
N PRO A 58 22.56 13.24 8.45
CA PRO A 58 23.89 12.82 8.93
C PRO A 58 24.76 13.95 9.49
N ALA A 59 24.54 15.20 9.03
CA ALA A 59 25.30 16.35 9.51
C ALA A 59 24.89 16.78 10.93
N ARG A 60 23.66 16.46 11.33
CA ARG A 60 23.14 16.75 12.66
C ARG A 60 22.15 15.66 13.07
N PRO A 61 22.62 14.48 13.44
CA PRO A 61 21.73 13.32 13.62
C PRO A 61 20.73 13.44 14.77
N TRP A 62 20.99 14.33 15.73
CA TRP A 62 20.16 14.51 16.92
C TRP A 62 19.86 15.96 17.25
N ALA A 63 18.68 16.19 17.85
CA ALA A 63 18.29 17.42 18.50
C ALA A 63 17.49 17.13 19.79
N LYS A 64 17.34 18.15 20.68
CA LYS A 64 16.63 18.06 21.97
C LYS A 64 15.24 18.70 21.93
N SER A 65 15.02 19.56 20.96
CA SER A 65 13.73 20.22 20.73
C SER A 65 13.59 20.62 19.28
N VAL A 66 12.34 20.73 18.82
CA VAL A 66 12.00 21.30 17.52
C VAL A 66 10.93 22.36 17.67
N VAL A 67 11.13 23.50 17.03
CA VAL A 67 10.16 24.58 16.90
C VAL A 67 9.59 24.57 15.49
N ILE A 68 8.29 24.51 15.39
CA ILE A 68 7.51 24.50 14.15
C ILE A 68 6.79 25.85 14.03
N ARG A 69 6.79 26.45 12.84
CA ARG A 69 6.00 27.64 12.51
C ARG A 69 5.45 27.52 11.09
N ASN A 70 4.16 27.78 10.96
CA ASN A 70 3.49 27.83 9.67
C ASN A 70 3.71 26.57 8.81
N GLY A 71 3.73 25.39 9.44
CA GLY A 71 3.92 24.11 8.74
C GLY A 71 5.38 23.72 8.47
N PHE A 72 6.38 24.52 8.89
CA PHE A 72 7.79 24.26 8.64
C PHE A 72 8.61 24.16 9.92
N ILE A 73 9.71 23.42 9.85
CA ILE A 73 10.72 23.37 10.91
C ILE A 73 11.43 24.72 10.99
N ALA A 74 11.14 25.50 12.03
CA ALA A 74 11.67 26.85 12.23
C ALA A 74 12.91 26.89 13.13
N GLY A 75 13.13 25.87 13.98
CA GLY A 75 14.28 25.84 14.89
C GLY A 75 14.55 24.44 15.43
N LEU A 76 15.81 24.18 15.73
CA LEU A 76 16.28 22.98 16.45
C LEU A 76 17.06 23.41 17.68
N ASP A 77 16.88 22.71 18.81
CA ASP A 77 17.46 23.03 20.14
C ASP A 77 17.11 24.41 20.68
N GLY A 78 16.06 25.01 20.08
CA GLY A 78 15.48 26.27 20.54
C GLY A 78 14.28 26.02 21.47
N THR A 79 13.90 27.05 22.18
CA THR A 79 12.67 27.09 22.97
C THR A 79 11.87 28.33 22.61
N THR A 80 10.56 28.19 22.51
CA THR A 80 9.63 29.32 22.45
C THR A 80 8.47 29.06 23.39
N THR A 81 7.90 30.09 23.96
CA THR A 81 6.65 30.03 24.73
C THR A 81 5.45 30.40 23.89
N GLU A 82 5.65 30.74 22.61
CA GLU A 82 4.56 31.02 21.68
C GLU A 82 3.92 29.73 21.21
N GLY A 83 2.61 29.70 21.10
CA GLY A 83 1.83 28.61 20.60
C GLY A 83 1.72 27.41 21.55
N ARG A 84 1.44 26.23 20.97
CA ARG A 84 1.33 24.97 21.71
C ARG A 84 2.71 24.40 22.03
N VAL A 85 2.87 23.93 23.26
CA VAL A 85 4.08 23.19 23.67
C VAL A 85 3.68 21.78 24.07
N ILE A 86 4.34 20.77 23.50
CA ILE A 86 4.21 19.36 23.87
C ILE A 86 5.48 18.94 24.58
N ASP A 87 5.36 18.48 25.82
CA ASP A 87 6.44 17.82 26.53
C ASP A 87 6.47 16.34 26.14
N LEU A 88 7.58 15.91 25.56
CA LEU A 88 7.76 14.57 25.04
C LEU A 88 8.01 13.53 26.16
N GLU A 89 8.34 13.98 27.38
CA GLU A 89 8.59 13.09 28.53
C GLU A 89 9.60 11.94 28.22
N GLY A 90 10.62 12.23 27.41
CA GLY A 90 11.62 11.23 27.00
C GLY A 90 11.28 10.44 25.73
N ARG A 91 10.15 10.68 25.08
CA ARG A 91 9.76 10.02 23.81
C ARG A 91 10.69 10.40 22.66
N LEU A 92 10.72 9.52 21.65
CA LEU A 92 11.48 9.75 20.41
C LEU A 92 10.62 10.45 19.37
N VAL A 93 11.17 11.49 18.75
CA VAL A 93 10.63 12.09 17.52
C VAL A 93 11.49 11.65 16.34
N VAL A 94 10.84 11.30 15.25
CA VAL A 94 11.44 10.98 13.95
C VAL A 94 10.74 11.78 12.85
N PRO A 95 11.35 11.94 11.66
CA PRO A 95 10.60 12.42 10.49
C PRO A 95 9.36 11.56 10.28
N GLY A 96 8.27 12.16 9.83
CA GLY A 96 7.03 11.44 9.59
C GLY A 96 7.22 10.24 8.68
N PHE A 97 6.56 9.14 9.03
CA PHE A 97 6.61 7.93 8.21
C PHE A 97 5.92 8.15 6.87
N GLN A 98 6.42 7.50 5.83
CA GLN A 98 5.90 7.56 4.47
C GLN A 98 5.61 6.14 3.98
N ASP A 99 4.37 5.90 3.60
CA ASP A 99 3.95 4.66 2.96
C ASP A 99 3.97 4.85 1.44
N ASN A 100 4.93 4.22 0.77
CA ASN A 100 5.19 4.47 -0.65
C ASN A 100 4.44 3.51 -1.59
N HIS A 101 3.61 2.63 -1.05
CA HIS A 101 2.77 1.73 -1.83
C HIS A 101 1.56 1.30 -1.03
N CYS A 102 0.39 1.84 -1.35
CA CYS A 102 -0.88 1.50 -0.71
C CYS A 102 -2.07 1.74 -1.63
N HIS A 103 -3.23 1.17 -1.27
CA HIS A 103 -4.50 1.24 -2.00
C HIS A 103 -5.65 1.65 -1.08
N PRO A 104 -5.68 2.89 -0.56
CA PRO A 104 -6.66 3.31 0.45
C PRO A 104 -8.12 3.30 -0.01
N GLN A 105 -8.37 3.35 -1.31
CA GLN A 105 -9.73 3.31 -1.89
C GLN A 105 -10.19 1.91 -2.27
N THR A 106 -9.29 0.98 -2.49
CA THR A 106 -9.62 -0.41 -2.84
C THR A 106 -10.75 -0.97 -1.99
N PRO A 107 -10.79 -0.72 -0.67
CA PRO A 107 -11.90 -1.11 0.18
C PRO A 107 -13.28 -0.70 -0.32
N PHE A 108 -13.46 0.53 -0.78
CA PHE A 108 -14.78 1.04 -1.19
C PHE A 108 -15.25 0.51 -2.54
N VAL A 109 -14.30 0.12 -3.38
CA VAL A 109 -14.56 -0.35 -4.73
C VAL A 109 -14.86 -1.85 -4.74
N LEU A 110 -14.07 -2.63 -4.01
CA LEU A 110 -14.10 -4.09 -4.08
C LEU A 110 -15.12 -4.74 -3.15
N PHE A 111 -15.50 -4.08 -2.03
CA PHE A 111 -16.28 -4.75 -0.99
C PHE A 111 -17.64 -4.08 -0.78
N SER A 112 -18.62 -4.88 -0.33
CA SER A 112 -19.90 -4.33 0.10
C SER A 112 -19.77 -3.68 1.47
N PRO A 113 -20.46 -2.55 1.70
CA PRO A 113 -20.59 -1.98 3.04
C PRO A 113 -21.08 -3.02 4.03
N GLN A 114 -20.47 -3.07 5.22
CA GLN A 114 -20.86 -3.99 6.31
C GLN A 114 -20.69 -5.48 5.99
N ALA A 115 -20.13 -5.86 4.83
CA ALA A 115 -19.77 -7.25 4.60
C ALA A 115 -18.63 -7.66 5.53
N PRO A 116 -18.75 -8.79 6.26
CA PRO A 116 -17.69 -9.24 7.15
C PRO A 116 -16.44 -9.61 6.34
N MET A 117 -15.28 -9.32 6.91
CA MET A 117 -14.02 -9.80 6.38
C MET A 117 -13.90 -11.31 6.63
N LEU A 118 -13.48 -12.06 5.61
CA LEU A 118 -13.44 -13.52 5.67
C LEU A 118 -12.12 -14.10 6.22
N PHE A 119 -11.19 -13.25 6.65
CA PHE A 119 -9.89 -13.69 7.18
C PHE A 119 -9.96 -14.64 8.37
N ALA A 120 -11.04 -14.55 9.18
CA ALA A 120 -11.23 -15.42 10.33
C ALA A 120 -11.79 -16.80 9.96
N CYS A 121 -12.31 -16.97 8.74
CA CYS A 121 -12.86 -18.23 8.27
C CYS A 121 -11.72 -19.20 7.93
N THR A 122 -11.73 -20.36 8.54
CA THR A 122 -10.71 -21.41 8.37
C THR A 122 -11.23 -22.60 7.56
N THR A 123 -12.53 -22.64 7.29
CA THR A 123 -13.21 -23.69 6.53
C THR A 123 -14.14 -23.09 5.47
N LEU A 124 -14.43 -23.88 4.44
CA LEU A 124 -15.41 -23.51 3.40
C LEU A 124 -16.81 -23.24 4.01
N ASP A 125 -17.24 -24.06 4.97
CA ASP A 125 -18.54 -23.94 5.59
C ASP A 125 -18.68 -22.62 6.37
N GLU A 126 -17.62 -22.17 7.06
CA GLU A 126 -17.59 -20.87 7.73
C GLU A 126 -17.74 -19.73 6.73
N VAL A 127 -17.03 -19.77 5.59
CA VAL A 127 -17.14 -18.76 4.53
C VAL A 127 -18.58 -18.71 3.99
N LEU A 128 -19.16 -19.86 3.65
CA LEU A 128 -20.51 -19.94 3.11
C LEU A 128 -21.57 -19.48 4.13
N GLU A 129 -21.35 -19.74 5.42
CA GLU A 129 -22.26 -19.28 6.48
C GLU A 129 -22.21 -17.75 6.66
N GLU A 130 -21.03 -17.13 6.60
CA GLU A 130 -20.90 -15.68 6.61
C GLU A 130 -21.63 -15.04 5.42
N VAL A 131 -21.47 -15.62 4.22
CA VAL A 131 -22.19 -15.16 3.02
C VAL A 131 -23.69 -15.28 3.23
N ARG A 132 -24.19 -16.45 3.71
CA ARG A 132 -25.61 -16.69 3.96
C ARG A 132 -26.19 -15.69 4.96
N ARG A 133 -25.48 -15.46 6.07
CA ARG A 133 -25.89 -14.51 7.12
C ARG A 133 -26.02 -13.08 6.58
N TYR A 134 -25.04 -12.62 5.82
CA TYR A 134 -25.05 -11.29 5.22
C TYR A 134 -26.20 -11.16 4.20
N VAL A 135 -26.38 -12.14 3.33
CA VAL A 135 -27.45 -12.17 2.31
C VAL A 135 -28.83 -12.12 2.95
N ALA A 136 -29.04 -12.84 4.06
CA ALA A 136 -30.30 -12.82 4.81
C ALA A 136 -30.59 -11.48 5.48
N ALA A 137 -29.55 -10.73 5.85
CA ALA A 137 -29.66 -9.44 6.51
C ALA A 137 -29.80 -8.25 5.54
N THR A 138 -29.53 -8.46 4.23
CA THR A 138 -29.51 -7.41 3.21
C THR A 138 -30.63 -7.56 2.19
N GLY A 139 -31.11 -6.44 1.62
CA GLY A 139 -32.14 -6.45 0.58
C GLY A 139 -31.69 -7.15 -0.71
N ALA A 140 -32.67 -7.63 -1.49
CA ALA A 140 -32.41 -8.34 -2.77
C ALA A 140 -31.80 -7.45 -3.87
N ASP A 141 -31.85 -6.14 -3.69
CA ASP A 141 -31.24 -5.12 -4.55
C ASP A 141 -29.72 -4.94 -4.31
N ARG A 142 -29.18 -5.55 -3.24
CA ARG A 142 -27.76 -5.53 -2.91
C ARG A 142 -27.03 -6.72 -3.53
N TYR A 143 -25.83 -6.44 -4.07
CA TYR A 143 -24.95 -7.45 -4.67
C TYR A 143 -23.78 -7.71 -3.72
N PRO A 144 -23.84 -8.82 -2.94
CA PRO A 144 -22.84 -9.11 -1.90
C PRO A 144 -21.44 -9.25 -2.47
N ARG A 145 -20.48 -8.53 -1.87
CA ARG A 145 -19.05 -8.59 -2.18
C ARG A 145 -18.27 -8.74 -0.88
N PHE A 146 -17.40 -9.74 -0.82
CA PHE A 146 -16.61 -10.05 0.37
C PHE A 146 -15.12 -10.06 0.06
N PHE A 147 -14.30 -9.91 1.08
CA PHE A 147 -12.85 -9.98 0.96
C PHE A 147 -12.23 -10.89 2.00
N GLY A 148 -11.12 -11.53 1.63
CA GLY A 148 -10.24 -12.18 2.59
C GLY A 148 -10.44 -13.69 2.72
N TRP A 149 -11.16 -14.37 1.78
CA TRP A 149 -11.13 -15.83 1.78
C TRP A 149 -9.72 -16.31 1.45
N MET A 150 -9.35 -17.50 1.89
CA MET A 150 -8.00 -18.05 1.77
C MET A 150 -8.02 -19.44 1.14
N SER A 151 -7.05 -19.72 0.25
CA SER A 151 -6.96 -21.01 -0.46
C SER A 151 -6.96 -22.25 0.45
N PRO A 152 -6.38 -22.26 1.68
CA PRO A 152 -6.41 -23.44 2.54
C PRO A 152 -7.80 -23.89 3.03
N ILE A 153 -8.86 -23.10 2.83
CA ILE A 153 -10.24 -23.57 3.10
C ILE A 153 -10.68 -24.68 2.16
N PHE A 154 -9.98 -24.84 1.03
CA PHE A 154 -10.23 -25.92 0.08
C PHE A 154 -9.22 -27.06 0.24
N PRO A 155 -9.62 -28.32 0.01
CA PRO A 155 -8.67 -29.41 -0.10
C PRO A 155 -7.63 -29.14 -1.21
N PRO A 156 -6.42 -29.70 -1.11
CA PRO A 156 -5.39 -29.56 -2.14
C PRO A 156 -5.91 -29.92 -3.54
N GLY A 157 -5.71 -29.02 -4.51
CA GLY A 157 -6.15 -29.19 -5.90
C GLY A 157 -7.63 -28.86 -6.15
N VAL A 158 -8.40 -28.52 -5.12
CA VAL A 158 -9.78 -28.06 -5.27
C VAL A 158 -9.78 -26.53 -5.37
N ARG A 159 -10.49 -26.02 -6.38
CA ARG A 159 -10.69 -24.56 -6.57
C ARG A 159 -12.15 -24.19 -6.29
N PRO A 160 -12.43 -22.93 -5.98
CA PRO A 160 -13.80 -22.42 -5.84
C PRO A 160 -14.64 -22.70 -7.09
N THR A 161 -15.92 -23.00 -6.89
CA THR A 161 -16.86 -23.12 -8.00
C THR A 161 -18.09 -22.24 -7.78
N ARG A 162 -18.72 -21.78 -8.89
CA ARG A 162 -19.95 -21.00 -8.82
C ARG A 162 -21.07 -21.73 -8.09
N GLN A 163 -21.16 -23.06 -8.22
CA GLN A 163 -22.18 -23.87 -7.57
C GLN A 163 -22.11 -23.83 -6.04
N MET A 164 -20.91 -23.69 -5.46
CA MET A 164 -20.75 -23.54 -4.01
C MET A 164 -21.41 -22.24 -3.50
N LEU A 165 -21.27 -21.13 -4.25
CA LEU A 165 -21.95 -19.88 -3.92
C LEU A 165 -23.44 -19.91 -4.29
N ASP A 166 -23.82 -20.54 -5.41
CA ASP A 166 -25.22 -20.70 -5.82
C ASP A 166 -26.04 -21.43 -4.75
N ALA A 167 -25.41 -22.33 -3.98
CA ALA A 167 -26.06 -23.05 -2.88
C ALA A 167 -26.49 -22.12 -1.70
N VAL A 168 -25.91 -20.94 -1.58
CA VAL A 168 -26.19 -19.99 -0.49
C VAL A 168 -26.73 -18.65 -0.99
N VAL A 169 -26.47 -18.27 -2.26
CA VAL A 169 -27.00 -17.07 -2.90
C VAL A 169 -27.22 -17.31 -4.40
N ALA A 170 -28.42 -17.77 -4.76
CA ALA A 170 -28.79 -18.09 -6.14
C ALA A 170 -29.59 -16.97 -6.84
N ASP A 171 -30.15 -16.05 -6.10
CA ASP A 171 -31.13 -15.06 -6.57
C ASP A 171 -30.49 -13.75 -7.09
N ARG A 172 -29.25 -13.47 -6.70
CA ARG A 172 -28.56 -12.22 -7.04
C ARG A 172 -27.07 -12.45 -7.27
N PRO A 173 -26.36 -11.53 -7.96
CA PRO A 173 -24.91 -11.58 -8.12
C PRO A 173 -24.19 -11.53 -6.78
N CYS A 174 -23.18 -12.39 -6.63
CA CYS A 174 -22.29 -12.41 -5.45
C CYS A 174 -20.89 -12.77 -5.90
N TYR A 175 -19.88 -12.08 -5.35
CA TYR A 175 -18.51 -12.51 -5.53
C TYR A 175 -17.64 -12.25 -4.31
N LEU A 176 -16.58 -13.04 -4.19
CA LEU A 176 -15.64 -13.00 -3.09
C LEU A 176 -14.23 -12.75 -3.64
N VAL A 177 -13.52 -11.81 -3.05
CA VAL A 177 -12.13 -11.50 -3.37
C VAL A 177 -11.22 -12.28 -2.44
N HIS A 178 -10.22 -12.95 -2.99
CA HIS A 178 -9.19 -13.64 -2.22
C HIS A 178 -8.34 -12.65 -1.41
N HIS A 179 -7.71 -13.12 -0.33
CA HIS A 179 -6.88 -12.28 0.53
C HIS A 179 -5.72 -11.58 -0.21
N SER A 180 -5.25 -12.17 -1.32
CA SER A 180 -4.19 -11.57 -2.15
C SER A 180 -4.68 -10.40 -3.01
N GLY A 181 -6.00 -10.26 -3.22
CA GLY A 181 -6.56 -9.29 -4.15
C GLY A 181 -6.55 -9.73 -5.62
N HIS A 182 -5.96 -10.89 -5.95
CA HIS A 182 -5.71 -11.33 -7.33
C HIS A 182 -6.57 -12.49 -7.81
N GLU A 183 -7.25 -13.19 -6.90
CA GLU A 183 -8.14 -14.30 -7.19
C GLU A 183 -9.58 -13.95 -6.79
N PHE A 184 -10.55 -14.36 -7.61
CA PHE A 184 -11.95 -13.99 -7.41
C PHE A 184 -12.84 -15.21 -7.57
N TRP A 185 -13.90 -15.24 -6.77
CA TRP A 185 -14.87 -16.32 -6.76
C TRP A 185 -16.28 -15.75 -6.91
N ALA A 186 -16.94 -16.06 -8.02
CA ALA A 186 -18.24 -15.52 -8.42
C ALA A 186 -19.30 -16.63 -8.54
N ASN A 187 -20.55 -16.30 -8.20
CA ASN A 187 -21.70 -17.16 -8.44
C ASN A 187 -22.19 -17.06 -9.89
N THR A 188 -23.12 -17.93 -10.28
CA THR A 188 -23.67 -17.97 -11.64
C THR A 188 -24.29 -16.62 -12.04
N LYS A 189 -25.02 -15.96 -11.13
CA LYS A 189 -25.66 -14.66 -11.42
C LYS A 189 -24.65 -13.55 -11.69
N ALA A 190 -23.52 -13.54 -11.01
CA ALA A 190 -22.47 -12.56 -11.28
C ALA A 190 -21.83 -12.79 -12.66
N LEU A 191 -21.56 -14.06 -13.02
CA LEU A 191 -21.01 -14.43 -14.33
C LEU A 191 -21.96 -14.13 -15.48
N GLU A 192 -23.27 -14.38 -15.30
CA GLU A 192 -24.32 -14.02 -16.28
C GLU A 192 -24.38 -12.51 -16.49
N LEU A 193 -24.40 -11.75 -15.39
CA LEU A 193 -24.48 -10.29 -15.44
C LEU A 193 -23.26 -9.66 -16.12
N ALA A 194 -22.08 -10.28 -15.94
CA ALA A 194 -20.83 -9.87 -16.58
C ALA A 194 -20.70 -10.33 -18.04
N ASP A 195 -21.63 -11.15 -18.57
CA ASP A 195 -21.57 -11.81 -19.89
C ASP A 195 -20.31 -12.68 -20.08
N VAL A 196 -19.84 -13.34 -18.99
CA VAL A 196 -18.63 -14.17 -19.02
C VAL A 196 -18.90 -15.65 -18.76
N LEU A 197 -20.15 -16.03 -18.45
CA LEU A 197 -20.49 -17.43 -18.19
C LEU A 197 -20.15 -18.35 -19.37
N HIS A 198 -20.44 -17.93 -20.60
CA HIS A 198 -20.31 -18.72 -21.81
C HIS A 198 -19.09 -18.41 -22.67
N ARG A 199 -18.49 -17.24 -22.52
CA ARG A 199 -17.38 -16.74 -23.36
C ARG A 199 -16.50 -15.77 -22.62
N ASP A 200 -15.27 -15.60 -23.09
CA ASP A 200 -14.39 -14.56 -22.59
C ASP A 200 -14.69 -13.23 -23.30
N PRO A 201 -14.66 -12.09 -22.60
CA PRO A 201 -14.74 -10.78 -23.23
C PRO A 201 -13.58 -10.58 -24.23
N PRO A 202 -13.82 -9.91 -25.36
CA PRO A 202 -12.75 -9.59 -26.29
C PRO A 202 -11.74 -8.63 -25.65
N GLY A 203 -10.45 -8.83 -25.96
CA GLY A 203 -9.38 -7.92 -25.52
C GLY A 203 -8.95 -8.09 -24.06
N LEU A 204 -9.26 -9.23 -23.42
CA LEU A 204 -8.73 -9.52 -22.09
C LEU A 204 -7.19 -9.55 -22.12
N PRO A 205 -6.53 -8.94 -21.11
CA PRO A 205 -5.11 -9.13 -20.91
C PRO A 205 -4.77 -10.61 -20.72
N ARG A 206 -3.57 -11.00 -21.10
CA ARG A 206 -3.09 -12.38 -20.93
C ARG A 206 -3.09 -12.83 -19.46
N SER A 207 -2.91 -11.88 -18.55
CA SER A 207 -2.97 -12.13 -17.09
C SER A 207 -4.36 -12.49 -16.60
N CYS A 208 -5.42 -12.00 -17.25
CA CYS A 208 -6.80 -12.27 -16.84
C CYS A 208 -7.22 -13.68 -17.27
N VAL A 209 -7.43 -14.58 -16.32
CA VAL A 209 -7.83 -15.97 -16.57
C VAL A 209 -9.22 -16.22 -16.02
N ILE A 210 -10.15 -16.59 -16.90
CA ILE A 210 -11.49 -17.09 -16.53
C ILE A 210 -11.47 -18.60 -16.66
N HIS A 211 -11.44 -19.30 -15.53
CA HIS A 211 -11.39 -20.76 -15.53
C HIS A 211 -12.70 -21.38 -16.04
N ARG A 212 -12.60 -22.33 -16.94
CA ARG A 212 -13.75 -23.01 -17.57
C ARG A 212 -13.77 -24.49 -17.28
N ASP A 213 -14.97 -25.01 -17.08
CA ASP A 213 -15.22 -26.44 -16.99
C ASP A 213 -14.95 -27.09 -18.36
N PRO A 214 -14.03 -28.05 -18.47
CA PRO A 214 -13.66 -28.62 -19.75
C PRO A 214 -14.78 -29.46 -20.41
N ALA A 215 -15.75 -29.91 -19.63
CA ALA A 215 -16.88 -30.71 -20.15
C ALA A 215 -17.99 -29.82 -20.71
N THR A 216 -18.23 -28.65 -20.13
CA THR A 216 -19.36 -27.79 -20.49
C THR A 216 -18.93 -26.50 -21.20
N GLY A 217 -17.67 -26.07 -21.08
CA GLY A 217 -17.17 -24.80 -21.56
C GLY A 217 -17.62 -23.61 -20.73
N LEU A 218 -18.43 -23.80 -19.68
CA LEU A 218 -18.93 -22.74 -18.83
C LEU A 218 -17.86 -22.27 -17.84
N ALA A 219 -17.86 -20.98 -17.50
CA ALA A 219 -17.00 -20.45 -16.45
C ALA A 219 -17.27 -21.15 -15.12
N THR A 220 -16.22 -21.59 -14.44
CA THR A 220 -16.33 -22.32 -13.16
C THR A 220 -16.78 -21.44 -12.00
N GLY A 221 -16.59 -20.13 -12.09
CA GLY A 221 -16.75 -19.16 -11.02
C GLY A 221 -15.43 -18.67 -10.43
N TYR A 222 -14.34 -19.35 -10.69
CA TYR A 222 -13.00 -18.93 -10.27
C TYR A 222 -12.31 -18.15 -11.40
N THR A 223 -11.76 -17.00 -11.06
CA THR A 223 -11.01 -16.17 -12.00
C THR A 223 -9.74 -15.62 -11.35
N GLU A 224 -8.73 -15.34 -12.15
CA GLU A 224 -7.48 -14.71 -11.72
C GLU A 224 -7.32 -13.39 -12.47
N GLU A 225 -6.86 -12.34 -11.79
CA GLU A 225 -6.59 -10.99 -12.32
C GLU A 225 -7.78 -10.33 -13.05
N SER A 226 -9.00 -10.82 -12.85
CA SER A 226 -10.19 -10.34 -13.58
C SER A 226 -10.63 -8.94 -13.15
N GLU A 227 -10.24 -8.51 -11.95
CA GLU A 227 -10.64 -7.25 -11.32
C GLU A 227 -9.48 -6.28 -11.11
N PHE A 228 -8.32 -6.62 -11.62
CA PHE A 228 -7.06 -5.94 -11.34
C PHE A 228 -7.05 -4.57 -11.95
N ALA A 229 -7.79 -3.79 -12.07
CA ALA A 229 -7.71 -2.39 -12.48
C ALA A 229 -8.87 -1.56 -11.96
N ASN A 230 -9.33 -1.91 -10.81
CA ASN A 230 -10.24 -1.11 -9.98
C ASN A 230 -11.49 -0.53 -10.66
N THR A 231 -11.44 -0.22 -11.95
CA THR A 231 -12.50 0.58 -12.58
C THR A 231 -13.31 -0.16 -13.64
N ASP A 232 -12.66 -1.05 -14.37
CA ASP A 232 -13.26 -1.73 -15.51
C ASP A 232 -13.06 -3.25 -15.47
N GLY A 233 -12.89 -3.81 -14.26
CA GLY A 233 -12.82 -5.24 -14.04
C GLY A 233 -13.97 -6.00 -14.68
N VAL A 234 -13.72 -7.22 -15.09
CA VAL A 234 -14.67 -8.03 -15.83
C VAL A 234 -15.96 -8.27 -15.05
N LEU A 235 -15.83 -8.63 -13.76
CA LEU A 235 -16.97 -8.89 -12.89
C LEU A 235 -17.46 -7.62 -12.20
N LEU A 236 -16.53 -6.80 -11.72
CA LEU A 236 -16.82 -5.63 -10.89
C LEU A 236 -17.73 -4.61 -11.62
N ARG A 237 -17.45 -4.31 -12.88
CA ARG A 237 -18.28 -3.36 -13.66
C ARG A 237 -19.75 -3.78 -13.77
N SER A 238 -20.04 -5.08 -13.71
CA SER A 238 -21.40 -5.59 -13.77
C SER A 238 -22.11 -5.57 -12.43
N VAL A 239 -21.39 -5.76 -11.32
CA VAL A 239 -21.94 -5.70 -9.95
C VAL A 239 -21.96 -4.29 -9.37
N ARG A 240 -21.37 -3.30 -10.02
CA ARG A 240 -21.45 -1.87 -9.65
C ARG A 240 -22.85 -1.25 -9.72
N LYS A 241 -23.88 -2.02 -9.98
CA LYS A 241 -25.28 -1.55 -9.93
C LYS A 241 -25.84 -1.38 -8.53
N ASP A 242 -25.10 -1.73 -7.49
CA ASP A 242 -25.32 -1.17 -6.15
C ASP A 242 -25.40 0.35 -6.28
N PRO A 243 -26.31 1.03 -5.55
CA PRO A 243 -26.37 2.48 -5.57
C PRO A 243 -24.96 3.04 -5.44
N PRO A 244 -24.46 3.83 -6.41
CA PRO A 244 -23.09 4.31 -6.35
C PRO A 244 -22.92 5.13 -5.07
N LEU A 245 -21.81 4.91 -4.37
CA LEU A 245 -21.43 5.77 -3.25
C LEU A 245 -21.33 7.20 -3.78
N THR A 246 -22.03 8.12 -3.14
CA THR A 246 -21.89 9.55 -3.50
C THR A 246 -20.46 10.02 -3.21
N LEU A 247 -20.00 11.02 -3.93
CA LEU A 247 -18.66 11.59 -3.70
C LEU A 247 -18.43 12.00 -2.21
N PRO A 248 -19.39 12.61 -1.50
CA PRO A 248 -19.28 12.86 -0.07
C PRO A 248 -19.07 11.59 0.77
N MET A 249 -19.80 10.52 0.50
CA MET A 249 -19.65 9.25 1.23
C MET A 249 -18.27 8.63 0.99
N GLN A 250 -17.80 8.63 -0.25
CA GLN A 250 -16.44 8.15 -0.58
C GLN A 250 -15.37 8.97 0.14
N ALA A 251 -15.51 10.30 0.17
CA ALA A 251 -14.56 11.20 0.82
C ALA A 251 -14.53 10.98 2.34
N LEU A 252 -15.69 10.82 2.98
CA LEU A 252 -15.77 10.54 4.40
C LEU A 252 -15.14 9.19 4.74
N ALA A 253 -15.46 8.16 3.98
CA ALA A 253 -14.90 6.83 4.15
C ALA A 253 -13.38 6.83 3.95
N LEU A 254 -12.88 7.49 2.90
CA LEU A 254 -11.45 7.65 2.67
C LEU A 254 -10.77 8.40 3.82
N ARG A 255 -11.37 9.45 4.35
CA ARG A 255 -10.83 10.18 5.50
C ARG A 255 -10.59 9.24 6.70
N TYR A 256 -11.56 8.39 7.05
CA TYR A 256 -11.39 7.43 8.16
C TYR A 256 -10.25 6.44 7.91
N VAL A 257 -10.09 5.96 6.66
CA VAL A 257 -8.93 5.13 6.30
C VAL A 257 -7.63 5.91 6.52
N LEU A 258 -7.55 7.13 6.04
CA LEU A 258 -6.34 7.95 6.15
C LEU A 258 -6.04 8.39 7.59
N GLU A 259 -7.05 8.55 8.43
CA GLU A 259 -6.86 8.77 9.87
C GLU A 259 -6.21 7.55 10.54
N GLU A 260 -6.49 6.32 10.07
CA GLU A 260 -5.79 5.14 10.57
C GLU A 260 -4.32 5.13 10.16
N PHE A 261 -3.97 5.57 8.94
CA PHE A 261 -2.57 5.82 8.57
C PHE A 261 -1.90 6.80 9.54
N SER A 262 -2.59 7.90 9.85
CA SER A 262 -2.07 8.88 10.82
C SER A 262 -1.91 8.28 12.21
N ARG A 263 -2.78 7.37 12.68
CA ARG A 263 -2.62 6.65 13.96
C ARG A 263 -1.36 5.79 14.01
N GLN A 264 -0.89 5.33 12.85
CA GLN A 264 0.35 4.56 12.73
C GLN A 264 1.60 5.44 12.46
N GLY A 265 1.47 6.77 12.57
CA GLY A 265 2.59 7.69 12.37
C GLY A 265 2.87 8.05 10.91
N VAL A 266 2.03 7.60 9.99
CA VAL A 266 2.19 7.92 8.56
C VAL A 266 1.74 9.34 8.29
N THR A 267 2.60 10.13 7.69
CA THR A 267 2.36 11.54 7.33
C THR A 267 2.20 11.74 5.83
N ALA A 268 2.65 10.77 5.06
CA ALA A 268 2.58 10.83 3.60
C ALA A 268 2.37 9.44 3.01
N ILE A 269 1.57 9.37 1.94
CA ILE A 269 1.28 8.14 1.21
C ILE A 269 1.54 8.30 -0.29
N TRP A 270 1.85 7.18 -0.94
CA TRP A 270 1.84 7.08 -2.39
C TRP A 270 0.85 5.98 -2.79
N THR A 271 -0.35 6.40 -3.19
CA THR A 271 -1.39 5.45 -3.61
C THR A 271 -1.22 5.01 -5.04
N LYS A 272 -1.47 3.72 -5.26
CA LYS A 272 -1.35 3.05 -6.55
C LYS A 272 -2.71 2.77 -7.21
N ASP A 273 -3.76 3.40 -6.70
CA ASP A 273 -5.13 3.30 -7.20
C ASP A 273 -5.38 4.24 -8.39
N GLY A 274 -5.02 3.83 -9.56
CA GLY A 274 -4.98 4.67 -10.77
C GLY A 274 -6.32 5.10 -11.40
N ASP A 275 -7.44 5.17 -10.66
CA ASP A 275 -8.73 5.60 -11.18
C ASP A 275 -8.90 7.13 -11.12
N PHE A 276 -9.40 7.72 -12.20
CA PHE A 276 -9.70 9.16 -12.27
C PHE A 276 -10.73 9.65 -11.25
N SER A 277 -11.70 8.82 -10.88
CA SER A 277 -12.71 9.15 -9.86
C SER A 277 -12.10 9.36 -8.49
N VAL A 278 -10.97 8.72 -8.24
CA VAL A 278 -10.19 8.82 -7.01
C VAL A 278 -9.67 10.23 -6.78
N ILE A 279 -9.23 10.91 -7.82
CA ILE A 279 -8.72 12.29 -7.71
C ILE A 279 -9.79 13.21 -7.13
N ASP A 280 -11.04 13.07 -7.56
CA ASP A 280 -12.15 13.90 -7.09
C ASP A 280 -12.40 13.72 -5.59
N VAL A 281 -12.20 12.50 -5.07
CA VAL A 281 -12.37 12.19 -3.66
C VAL A 281 -11.29 12.87 -2.80
N TYR A 282 -10.02 12.78 -3.20
CA TYR A 282 -8.91 13.46 -2.52
C TYR A 282 -9.00 14.99 -2.64
N GLU A 283 -9.34 15.51 -3.83
CA GLU A 283 -9.52 16.93 -4.04
C GLU A 283 -10.62 17.48 -3.13
N LYS A 284 -11.71 16.71 -2.93
CA LYS A 284 -12.78 17.11 -2.03
C LYS A 284 -12.30 17.21 -0.59
N LEU A 285 -11.55 16.21 -0.07
CA LEU A 285 -10.98 16.27 1.27
C LEU A 285 -10.04 17.48 1.44
N LEU A 286 -9.19 17.72 0.44
CA LEU A 286 -8.25 18.83 0.48
C LEU A 286 -8.96 20.20 0.51
N ARG A 287 -10.04 20.38 -0.26
CA ARG A 287 -10.85 21.62 -0.27
C ARG A 287 -11.60 21.87 1.05
N HIS A 288 -11.83 20.83 1.83
CA HIS A 288 -12.44 20.93 3.17
C HIS A 288 -11.40 20.92 4.30
N ASP A 289 -10.11 21.15 3.98
CA ASP A 289 -9.01 21.11 4.96
C ASP A 289 -8.98 19.85 5.83
N SER A 290 -9.39 18.70 5.28
CA SER A 290 -9.62 17.44 5.98
C SER A 290 -8.79 16.28 5.46
N LEU A 291 -7.75 16.54 4.66
CA LEU A 291 -6.81 15.53 4.20
C LEU A 291 -5.69 15.35 5.25
N PRO A 292 -5.67 14.24 5.99
CA PRO A 292 -4.78 14.09 7.16
C PRO A 292 -3.33 13.74 6.80
N VAL A 293 -3.07 13.32 5.55
CA VAL A 293 -1.75 12.89 5.07
C VAL A 293 -1.45 13.49 3.70
N ARG A 294 -0.18 13.75 3.41
CA ARG A 294 0.24 14.15 2.06
C ARG A 294 0.11 12.98 1.11
N THR A 295 -0.40 13.20 -0.09
CA THR A 295 -0.74 12.13 -1.02
C THR A 295 -0.14 12.34 -2.40
N ILE A 296 0.52 11.31 -2.94
CA ILE A 296 0.79 11.19 -4.37
C ILE A 296 -0.14 10.13 -4.94
N LEU A 297 -0.72 10.41 -6.09
CA LEU A 297 -1.56 9.49 -6.84
C LEU A 297 -0.81 9.00 -8.08
N ASP A 298 -0.77 7.69 -8.27
CA ASP A 298 -0.49 7.12 -9.59
C ASP A 298 -1.77 7.17 -10.41
N VAL A 299 -1.68 7.82 -11.54
CA VAL A 299 -2.86 8.11 -12.37
C VAL A 299 -2.93 7.26 -13.64
N CYS A 300 -1.97 6.38 -13.84
CA CYS A 300 -1.92 5.49 -15.00
C CYS A 300 -1.95 4.05 -14.55
N HIS A 301 -3.11 3.51 -14.43
CA HIS A 301 -3.27 2.09 -14.17
C HIS A 301 -4.29 1.53 -15.14
N THR A 302 -3.84 0.96 -16.25
CA THR A 302 -4.74 0.27 -17.17
C THR A 302 -4.16 -1.06 -17.61
N PRO A 303 -4.63 -2.18 -17.07
CA PRO A 303 -4.38 -3.47 -17.70
C PRO A 303 -5.05 -3.58 -19.07
N PHE A 304 -6.11 -2.81 -19.31
CA PHE A 304 -6.79 -2.71 -20.60
C PHE A 304 -6.28 -1.55 -21.48
N GLY A 305 -5.30 -0.83 -21.04
CA GLY A 305 -4.34 0.11 -21.56
C GLY A 305 -4.65 0.87 -22.81
N ALA A 306 -5.64 1.72 -22.82
CA ALA A 306 -5.65 2.76 -23.85
C ALA A 306 -4.56 3.80 -23.55
N LEU A 307 -3.53 3.90 -24.41
CA LEU A 307 -2.52 4.98 -24.36
C LEU A 307 -3.15 6.38 -24.23
N ASN A 308 -4.39 6.54 -24.69
CA ASN A 308 -5.17 7.78 -24.57
C ASN A 308 -5.55 8.14 -23.12
N ASP A 309 -5.52 7.20 -22.20
CA ASP A 309 -5.78 7.48 -20.79
C ASP A 309 -4.63 8.25 -20.14
N ILE A 310 -3.39 8.04 -20.59
CA ILE A 310 -2.23 8.79 -20.13
C ILE A 310 -2.41 10.29 -20.37
N ASP A 311 -2.90 10.69 -21.55
CA ASP A 311 -3.12 12.11 -21.88
C ASP A 311 -4.20 12.74 -21.01
N ARG A 312 -5.33 12.05 -20.84
CA ARG A 312 -6.43 12.51 -19.96
C ARG A 312 -5.97 12.73 -18.52
N GLN A 313 -5.06 11.91 -18.06
CA GLN A 313 -4.50 11.95 -16.71
C GLN A 313 -3.54 13.11 -16.52
N VAL A 314 -2.69 13.37 -17.50
CA VAL A 314 -1.79 14.53 -17.47
C VAL A 314 -2.59 15.83 -17.45
N ASP A 315 -3.66 15.91 -18.25
CA ASP A 315 -4.56 17.06 -18.23
C ASP A 315 -5.23 17.24 -16.86
N ARG A 316 -5.61 16.15 -16.22
CA ARG A 316 -6.21 16.20 -14.89
C ARG A 316 -5.18 16.63 -13.83
N ALA A 317 -3.98 16.07 -13.84
CA ALA A 317 -2.88 16.46 -12.96
C ALA A 317 -2.49 17.94 -13.15
N ALA A 318 -2.51 18.43 -14.39
CA ALA A 318 -2.29 19.84 -14.69
C ALA A 318 -3.39 20.73 -14.09
N ARG A 319 -4.66 20.32 -14.20
CA ARG A 319 -5.79 21.03 -13.57
C ARG A 319 -5.68 21.09 -12.05
N LEU A 320 -5.27 20.00 -11.40
CA LEU A 320 -5.03 20.01 -9.95
C LEU A 320 -3.96 21.03 -9.54
N ARG A 321 -2.86 21.12 -10.30
CA ARG A 321 -1.81 22.11 -10.04
C ARG A 321 -2.30 23.56 -10.19
N MET A 322 -3.23 23.80 -11.12
CA MET A 322 -3.81 25.13 -11.37
C MET A 322 -4.99 25.48 -10.44
N ALA A 323 -5.50 24.53 -9.69
CA ALA A 323 -6.71 24.71 -8.87
C ALA A 323 -6.52 25.55 -7.60
N GLY A 324 -5.31 26.10 -7.36
CA GLY A 324 -5.01 26.93 -6.18
C GLY A 324 -5.07 26.17 -4.85
N LEU A 325 -4.94 24.84 -4.88
CA LEU A 325 -4.93 24.01 -3.69
C LEU A 325 -3.61 24.16 -2.93
N PRO A 326 -3.57 23.87 -1.61
CA PRO A 326 -2.35 23.93 -0.82
C PRO A 326 -1.24 23.09 -1.48
N PRO A 327 -0.08 23.68 -1.80
CA PRO A 327 0.99 22.96 -2.47
C PRO A 327 1.53 21.83 -1.59
N GLY A 328 1.90 20.71 -2.21
CA GLY A 328 2.55 19.60 -1.53
C GLY A 328 1.62 18.63 -0.78
N PHE A 329 0.30 18.89 -0.72
CA PHE A 329 -0.64 17.95 -0.10
C PHE A 329 -1.16 16.88 -1.05
N LEU A 330 -1.43 17.25 -2.30
CA LEU A 330 -1.96 16.34 -3.30
C LEU A 330 -1.18 16.51 -4.61
N ARG A 331 -0.60 15.43 -5.10
CA ARG A 331 0.05 15.35 -6.41
C ARG A 331 -0.53 14.17 -7.18
N ALA A 332 -0.58 14.28 -8.50
CA ALA A 332 -1.08 13.25 -9.40
C ALA A 332 -0.10 13.14 -10.58
N ASP A 333 1.12 12.72 -10.29
CA ASP A 333 2.25 12.73 -11.21
C ASP A 333 3.03 11.40 -11.28
N GLY A 334 2.45 10.32 -10.75
CA GLY A 334 2.93 8.97 -10.91
C GLY A 334 2.18 8.20 -12.00
N ALA A 335 2.81 7.20 -12.58
CA ALA A 335 2.25 6.26 -13.54
C ALA A 335 2.61 4.83 -13.14
N LYS A 336 1.63 4.03 -12.72
CA LYS A 336 1.81 2.60 -12.47
C LYS A 336 1.74 1.83 -13.77
N LEU A 337 2.79 1.06 -14.07
CA LEU A 337 2.93 0.25 -15.28
C LEU A 337 3.21 -1.21 -14.87
N LEU A 338 2.51 -2.15 -15.49
CA LEU A 338 2.60 -3.56 -15.13
C LEU A 338 3.59 -4.27 -16.05
N ILE A 339 4.61 -4.91 -15.48
CA ILE A 339 5.48 -5.82 -16.22
C ILE A 339 4.95 -7.25 -16.09
N ASP A 340 4.73 -7.73 -14.87
CA ASP A 340 4.23 -9.07 -14.57
C ASP A 340 3.19 -9.05 -13.44
N MET A 341 2.81 -10.21 -12.90
CA MET A 341 1.80 -10.39 -11.87
C MET A 341 2.33 -11.33 -10.77
N PRO A 342 1.58 -11.57 -9.67
CA PRO A 342 2.09 -12.30 -8.51
C PRO A 342 2.58 -13.73 -8.74
N THR A 343 3.43 -14.19 -7.84
CA THR A 343 3.94 -15.56 -7.80
C THR A 343 2.85 -16.58 -7.47
N ASP A 344 1.87 -16.22 -6.65
CA ASP A 344 0.79 -17.11 -6.21
C ASP A 344 -0.08 -17.62 -7.36
N THR A 345 -0.20 -16.83 -8.42
CA THR A 345 -0.90 -17.17 -9.67
C THR A 345 0.03 -17.71 -10.76
N HIS A 346 1.32 -17.96 -10.47
CA HIS A 346 2.36 -18.39 -11.42
C HIS A 346 2.53 -17.43 -12.61
N GLN A 347 2.29 -16.15 -12.41
CA GLN A 347 2.38 -15.12 -13.43
C GLN A 347 3.61 -14.21 -13.29
N ALA A 348 4.36 -14.31 -12.18
CA ALA A 348 5.64 -13.61 -12.07
C ALA A 348 6.62 -14.08 -13.14
N TRP A 349 7.18 -13.15 -13.90
CA TRP A 349 8.02 -13.46 -15.06
C TRP A 349 9.47 -13.72 -14.64
N LEU A 350 9.87 -14.99 -14.80
CA LEU A 350 11.13 -15.53 -14.32
C LEU A 350 12.07 -15.90 -15.46
N PHE A 351 13.39 -15.93 -15.22
CA PHE A 351 14.35 -16.54 -16.15
C PHE A 351 14.26 -18.06 -16.13
N GLU A 352 14.11 -18.65 -14.95
CA GLU A 352 14.02 -20.10 -14.76
C GLU A 352 12.59 -20.50 -14.38
N PRO A 353 12.11 -21.69 -14.77
CA PRO A 353 10.77 -22.14 -14.44
C PRO A 353 10.46 -22.16 -12.93
N TYR A 354 9.18 -22.10 -12.59
CA TYR A 354 8.68 -22.35 -11.24
C TYR A 354 9.13 -23.73 -10.76
N ALA A 355 9.45 -23.85 -9.47
CA ALA A 355 10.02 -25.07 -8.89
C ALA A 355 9.00 -26.22 -8.81
N ASP A 356 7.71 -25.91 -8.74
CA ASP A 356 6.63 -26.91 -8.74
C ASP A 356 6.25 -27.43 -10.14
N GLY A 357 6.88 -26.89 -11.19
CA GLY A 357 6.65 -27.27 -12.58
C GLY A 357 5.35 -26.71 -13.19
N ILE A 358 4.65 -25.85 -12.49
CA ILE A 358 3.41 -25.21 -12.96
C ILE A 358 3.73 -23.82 -13.53
N GLY A 359 3.03 -23.38 -14.58
CA GLY A 359 3.13 -22.02 -15.12
C GLY A 359 4.41 -21.71 -15.91
N GLY A 360 5.36 -22.66 -16.04
CA GLY A 360 6.60 -22.45 -16.77
C GLY A 360 7.47 -21.35 -16.12
N CYS A 361 7.73 -20.27 -16.86
CA CYS A 361 8.50 -19.10 -16.37
C CYS A 361 7.60 -17.88 -16.11
N GLY A 362 6.29 -18.02 -16.03
CA GLY A 362 5.39 -16.88 -16.04
C GLY A 362 5.45 -16.11 -17.36
N PHE A 363 4.97 -14.88 -17.36
CA PHE A 363 4.91 -14.08 -18.60
C PHE A 363 4.71 -12.58 -18.29
N PRO A 364 5.08 -11.69 -19.23
CA PRO A 364 4.76 -10.26 -19.09
C PRO A 364 3.28 -10.00 -19.42
N VAL A 365 2.67 -9.02 -18.74
CA VAL A 365 1.25 -8.64 -18.93
C VAL A 365 0.98 -8.14 -20.36
N PHE A 366 1.87 -7.34 -20.91
CA PHE A 366 1.74 -6.75 -22.24
C PHE A 366 2.90 -7.15 -23.15
N ASP A 367 2.71 -7.01 -24.46
CA ASP A 367 3.79 -7.15 -25.45
C ASP A 367 4.86 -6.06 -25.29
N ALA A 368 6.08 -6.36 -25.74
CA ALA A 368 7.25 -5.50 -25.57
C ALA A 368 7.05 -4.07 -26.13
N ASP A 369 6.42 -3.96 -27.30
CA ASP A 369 6.17 -2.67 -27.94
C ASP A 369 5.16 -1.83 -27.13
N VAL A 370 4.16 -2.47 -26.53
CA VAL A 370 3.16 -1.80 -25.67
C VAL A 370 3.86 -1.28 -24.41
N ARG A 371 4.63 -2.12 -23.72
CA ARG A 371 5.37 -1.73 -22.50
C ARG A 371 6.31 -0.56 -22.77
N TRP A 372 7.04 -0.62 -23.91
CA TRP A 372 7.93 0.46 -24.30
C TRP A 372 7.19 1.77 -24.56
N GLU A 373 6.10 1.73 -25.33
CA GLU A 373 5.34 2.95 -25.67
C GLU A 373 4.67 3.56 -24.43
N GLN A 374 4.15 2.74 -23.50
CA GLN A 374 3.64 3.20 -22.21
C GLN A 374 4.73 3.93 -21.42
N ALA A 375 5.90 3.31 -21.24
CA ALA A 375 7.00 3.90 -20.49
C ALA A 375 7.51 5.19 -21.14
N ARG A 376 7.76 5.16 -22.44
CA ARG A 376 8.26 6.30 -23.23
C ARG A 376 7.30 7.49 -23.12
N ARG A 377 6.01 7.27 -23.33
CA ARG A 377 4.99 8.32 -23.35
C ARG A 377 4.77 8.91 -21.96
N ALA A 378 4.63 8.09 -20.94
CA ALA A 378 4.45 8.56 -19.57
C ALA A 378 5.65 9.40 -19.11
N ASP A 379 6.88 9.01 -19.42
CA ASP A 379 8.07 9.81 -19.11
C ASP A 379 8.13 11.11 -19.90
N LEU A 380 7.79 11.12 -21.19
CA LEU A 380 7.73 12.35 -21.99
C LEU A 380 6.74 13.38 -21.43
N LEU A 381 5.68 12.92 -20.83
CA LEU A 381 4.66 13.76 -20.15
C LEU A 381 5.09 14.19 -18.74
N GLY A 382 6.27 13.81 -18.30
CA GLY A 382 6.86 14.23 -17.02
C GLY A 382 6.42 13.37 -15.84
N LEU A 383 5.71 12.25 -16.05
CA LEU A 383 5.28 11.35 -14.98
C LEU A 383 6.46 10.55 -14.40
N THR A 384 6.35 10.21 -13.14
CA THR A 384 7.21 9.22 -12.49
C THR A 384 6.70 7.83 -12.83
N LEU A 385 7.56 7.00 -13.42
CA LEU A 385 7.21 5.62 -13.76
C LEU A 385 7.36 4.75 -12.53
N ASN A 386 6.33 3.97 -12.22
CA ASN A 386 6.29 2.98 -11.16
C ASN A 386 5.99 1.61 -11.78
N PHE A 387 7.03 0.81 -12.00
CA PHE A 387 6.86 -0.51 -12.58
C PHE A 387 6.54 -1.55 -11.52
N LEU A 388 5.38 -2.18 -11.60
CA LEU A 388 5.13 -3.42 -10.88
C LEU A 388 5.98 -4.51 -11.55
N ALA A 389 6.98 -5.02 -10.83
CA ALA A 389 7.89 -6.06 -11.31
C ALA A 389 8.28 -6.99 -10.15
N ILE A 390 7.80 -8.22 -10.21
CA ILE A 390 7.91 -9.22 -9.14
C ILE A 390 9.01 -10.22 -9.47
N GLY A 391 8.91 -10.90 -10.61
CA GLY A 391 9.89 -11.87 -11.07
C GLY A 391 11.23 -11.26 -11.45
N ASP A 392 12.29 -12.04 -11.39
CA ASP A 392 13.65 -11.59 -11.68
C ASP A 392 13.83 -11.12 -13.14
N ARG A 393 13.11 -11.71 -14.08
CA ARG A 393 13.07 -11.26 -15.47
C ARG A 393 12.23 -10.00 -15.65
N ALA A 394 11.18 -9.83 -14.87
CA ALA A 394 10.38 -8.61 -14.86
C ALA A 394 11.17 -7.42 -14.31
N VAL A 395 11.95 -7.62 -13.24
CA VAL A 395 12.85 -6.60 -12.70
C VAL A 395 13.92 -6.20 -13.73
N ASP A 396 14.54 -7.17 -14.40
CA ASP A 396 15.50 -6.90 -15.49
C ASP A 396 14.89 -6.06 -16.62
N GLU A 397 13.68 -6.43 -17.05
CA GLU A 397 12.93 -5.69 -18.09
C GLU A 397 12.59 -4.26 -17.62
N ALA A 398 12.10 -4.07 -16.39
CA ALA A 398 11.79 -2.76 -15.83
C ALA A 398 13.03 -1.85 -15.84
N LEU A 399 14.18 -2.35 -15.39
CA LEU A 399 15.44 -1.63 -15.41
C LEU A 399 15.89 -1.31 -16.86
N GLY A 400 15.75 -2.27 -17.77
CA GLY A 400 16.05 -2.08 -19.19
C GLY A 400 15.19 -1.01 -19.86
N LEU A 401 13.89 -0.94 -19.51
CA LEU A 401 13.00 0.12 -19.97
C LEU A 401 13.40 1.48 -19.41
N LEU A 402 13.79 1.57 -18.14
CA LEU A 402 14.28 2.82 -17.53
C LEU A 402 15.58 3.30 -18.15
N GLU A 403 16.53 2.39 -18.44
CA GLU A 403 17.76 2.69 -19.15
C GLU A 403 17.48 3.22 -20.56
N ARG A 404 16.53 2.61 -21.25
CA ARG A 404 16.10 3.01 -22.59
C ARG A 404 15.42 4.38 -22.58
N VAL A 405 14.51 4.63 -21.63
CA VAL A 405 13.87 5.94 -21.40
C VAL A 405 14.92 7.02 -21.13
N ALA A 406 15.91 6.75 -20.28
CA ALA A 406 16.97 7.69 -19.97
C ALA A 406 17.83 8.05 -21.19
N ARG A 407 18.01 7.12 -22.14
CA ARG A 407 18.78 7.30 -23.37
C ARG A 407 17.99 7.97 -24.49
N GLU A 408 16.70 7.65 -24.66
CA GLU A 408 15.92 8.02 -25.83
C GLU A 408 15.01 9.24 -25.61
N ASN A 409 14.60 9.50 -24.37
CA ASN A 409 13.80 10.67 -24.02
C ASN A 409 14.68 11.88 -23.61
N PRO A 410 14.17 13.11 -23.71
CA PRO A 410 14.89 14.31 -23.29
C PRO A 410 15.43 14.22 -21.85
N PRO A 411 16.63 14.73 -21.56
CA PRO A 411 17.21 14.70 -20.22
C PRO A 411 16.34 15.45 -19.21
N ARG A 412 16.05 14.81 -18.09
CA ARG A 412 15.42 15.41 -16.91
C ARG A 412 15.83 14.68 -15.65
N ARG A 413 15.61 15.28 -14.49
CA ARG A 413 15.70 14.55 -13.23
C ARG A 413 14.57 13.53 -13.16
N ARG A 414 14.91 12.29 -12.88
CA ARG A 414 13.98 11.16 -12.76
C ARG A 414 14.11 10.52 -11.37
N ARG A 415 13.02 10.00 -10.87
CA ARG A 415 12.92 9.17 -9.66
C ARG A 415 11.94 8.05 -9.94
N HIS A 416 12.24 7.30 -10.99
CA HIS A 416 11.42 6.16 -11.35
C HIS A 416 11.59 5.04 -10.33
N CYS A 417 10.54 4.25 -10.13
CA CYS A 417 10.50 3.19 -9.14
C CYS A 417 10.27 1.82 -9.78
N VAL A 418 10.79 0.79 -9.13
CA VAL A 418 10.44 -0.60 -9.38
C VAL A 418 9.74 -1.09 -8.13
N GLU A 419 8.44 -1.35 -8.23
CA GLU A 419 7.58 -1.74 -7.13
C GLU A 419 7.60 -3.25 -6.96
N HIS A 420 7.43 -3.68 -5.72
CA HIS A 420 7.65 -5.04 -5.25
C HIS A 420 9.12 -5.44 -5.32
N ALA A 421 9.74 -5.44 -6.50
CA ALA A 421 11.16 -5.82 -6.70
C ALA A 421 11.53 -7.08 -5.88
N GLU A 422 10.64 -8.10 -5.92
CA GLU A 422 10.73 -9.22 -5.00
C GLU A 422 11.93 -10.12 -5.29
N PHE A 423 12.20 -10.38 -6.58
CA PHE A 423 13.32 -11.21 -7.00
C PHE A 423 14.33 -10.37 -7.79
N VAL A 424 15.48 -10.09 -7.19
CA VAL A 424 16.54 -9.25 -7.80
C VAL A 424 17.82 -10.05 -7.95
N ARG A 425 18.34 -10.18 -9.18
CA ARG A 425 19.61 -10.87 -9.46
C ARG A 425 20.81 -10.01 -9.04
N ASP A 426 21.94 -10.65 -8.80
CA ASP A 426 23.19 -9.97 -8.45
C ASP A 426 23.60 -8.92 -9.49
N VAL A 427 23.40 -9.22 -10.78
CA VAL A 427 23.72 -8.32 -11.88
C VAL A 427 22.81 -7.09 -11.94
N ASP A 428 21.62 -7.16 -11.36
CA ASP A 428 20.63 -6.07 -11.36
C ASP A 428 20.79 -5.12 -10.15
N VAL A 429 21.35 -5.60 -9.04
CA VAL A 429 21.55 -4.78 -7.82
C VAL A 429 22.27 -3.46 -8.11
N PRO A 430 23.42 -3.41 -8.81
CA PRO A 430 24.11 -2.15 -9.08
C PRO A 430 23.38 -1.25 -10.09
N ARG A 431 22.52 -1.81 -10.96
CA ARG A 431 21.77 -1.05 -11.97
C ARG A 431 20.82 -0.05 -11.34
N PHE A 432 20.14 -0.41 -10.25
CA PHE A 432 19.26 0.52 -9.52
C PHE A 432 19.99 1.84 -9.21
N ARG A 433 21.21 1.75 -8.66
CA ARG A 433 22.00 2.95 -8.34
C ARG A 433 22.49 3.69 -9.58
N GLN A 434 22.89 2.96 -10.62
CA GLN A 434 23.43 3.54 -11.86
C GLN A 434 22.43 4.42 -12.61
N ILE A 435 21.15 4.01 -12.62
CA ILE A 435 20.08 4.74 -13.30
C ILE A 435 19.19 5.56 -12.34
N ASP A 436 19.58 5.63 -11.07
CA ASP A 436 18.83 6.33 -10.02
C ASP A 436 17.39 5.82 -9.86
N ALA A 437 17.15 4.53 -10.09
CA ALA A 437 15.88 3.87 -9.84
C ALA A 437 15.73 3.51 -8.36
N VAL A 438 14.50 3.61 -7.85
CA VAL A 438 14.21 3.32 -6.44
C VAL A 438 13.39 2.03 -6.34
N PRO A 439 13.91 0.99 -5.67
CA PRO A 439 13.10 -0.17 -5.33
C PRO A 439 12.13 0.18 -4.20
N ILE A 440 10.85 -0.18 -4.37
CA ILE A 440 9.81 -0.05 -3.35
C ILE A 440 9.38 -1.45 -2.96
N PHE A 441 9.66 -1.84 -1.72
CA PHE A 441 9.30 -3.13 -1.17
C PHE A 441 7.98 -3.08 -0.43
N ASN A 442 7.31 -4.23 -0.37
CA ASN A 442 6.14 -4.44 0.46
C ASN A 442 6.50 -5.46 1.54
N TRP A 443 6.61 -4.99 2.77
CA TRP A 443 7.07 -5.80 3.90
C TRP A 443 6.22 -7.05 4.15
N ILE A 444 4.95 -7.02 3.75
CA ILE A 444 4.03 -8.14 3.94
C ILE A 444 4.51 -9.42 3.24
N GLY A 445 5.18 -9.30 2.09
CA GLY A 445 5.75 -10.43 1.37
C GLY A 445 6.79 -11.20 2.18
N ALA A 446 7.50 -10.52 3.09
CA ALA A 446 8.49 -11.13 3.98
C ALA A 446 7.92 -11.51 5.36
N TYR A 447 6.61 -11.28 5.61
CA TYR A 447 6.01 -11.60 6.90
C TYR A 447 5.99 -13.11 7.15
N PRO A 448 6.59 -13.61 8.26
CA PRO A 448 6.63 -15.01 8.56
C PRO A 448 5.24 -15.58 8.88
N ASN A 449 4.70 -16.31 7.93
CA ASN A 449 3.53 -17.16 8.12
C ASN A 449 3.88 -18.56 7.62
N GLN A 450 3.88 -19.55 8.48
CA GLN A 450 4.40 -20.89 8.17
C GLN A 450 3.70 -21.51 6.95
N ALA A 451 2.38 -21.50 6.91
CA ALA A 451 1.63 -22.10 5.81
C ALA A 451 1.90 -21.39 4.46
N TYR A 452 2.01 -20.06 4.49
CA TYR A 452 2.38 -19.29 3.30
C TYR A 452 3.82 -19.59 2.87
N GLN A 453 4.77 -19.63 3.80
CA GLN A 453 6.18 -19.90 3.49
C GLN A 453 6.38 -21.31 2.91
N GLU A 454 5.68 -22.32 3.42
CA GLU A 454 5.71 -23.68 2.88
C GLU A 454 5.15 -23.75 1.45
N LYS A 455 4.02 -23.08 1.19
CA LYS A 455 3.44 -22.95 -0.17
C LYS A 455 4.41 -22.22 -1.09
N PHE A 456 4.93 -21.08 -0.65
CA PHE A 456 5.84 -20.24 -1.41
C PHE A 456 7.14 -20.95 -1.77
N ALA A 457 7.72 -21.71 -0.82
CA ALA A 457 8.91 -22.51 -1.05
C ALA A 457 8.68 -23.60 -2.10
N LYS A 458 7.51 -24.22 -2.14
CA LYS A 458 7.16 -25.19 -3.19
C LYS A 458 7.07 -24.54 -4.58
N ILE A 459 6.47 -23.36 -4.66
CA ILE A 459 6.27 -22.64 -5.92
C ILE A 459 7.60 -22.09 -6.44
N MET A 460 8.38 -21.45 -5.59
CA MET A 460 9.56 -20.69 -6.00
C MET A 460 10.90 -21.43 -5.85
N GLY A 461 10.97 -22.41 -4.95
CA GLY A 461 12.20 -23.10 -4.57
C GLY A 461 13.01 -22.32 -3.53
N GLU A 462 13.48 -23.04 -2.48
CA GLU A 462 14.20 -22.43 -1.35
C GLU A 462 15.48 -21.72 -1.77
N GLU A 463 16.24 -22.28 -2.72
CA GLU A 463 17.48 -21.68 -3.20
C GLU A 463 17.24 -20.31 -3.85
N ARG A 464 16.24 -20.21 -4.75
CA ARG A 464 15.85 -18.96 -5.39
C ARG A 464 15.38 -17.92 -4.37
N ILE A 465 14.54 -18.32 -3.42
CA ILE A 465 14.07 -17.43 -2.35
C ILE A 465 15.26 -16.92 -1.52
N SER A 466 16.15 -17.80 -1.10
CA SER A 466 17.32 -17.42 -0.33
C SER A 466 18.22 -16.43 -1.08
N ALA A 467 18.45 -16.66 -2.36
CA ALA A 467 19.36 -15.87 -3.17
C ALA A 467 18.78 -14.54 -3.66
N LEU A 468 17.52 -14.53 -4.13
CA LEU A 468 16.99 -13.41 -4.92
C LEU A 468 15.87 -12.64 -4.24
N TYR A 469 15.15 -13.24 -3.28
CA TYR A 469 13.93 -12.67 -2.71
C TYR A 469 14.23 -11.58 -1.69
N GLN A 470 13.51 -10.43 -1.75
CA GLN A 470 13.55 -9.32 -0.78
C GLN A 470 14.99 -8.85 -0.46
N ARG A 471 15.73 -8.40 -1.46
CA ARG A 471 17.15 -8.01 -1.35
C ARG A 471 17.37 -6.57 -0.91
N TRP A 472 16.53 -6.05 -0.02
CA TRP A 472 16.63 -4.66 0.47
C TRP A 472 17.99 -4.31 1.07
N ARG A 473 18.62 -5.24 1.83
CA ARG A 473 19.95 -5.02 2.41
C ARG A 473 21.03 -4.81 1.35
N ASP A 474 21.03 -5.65 0.32
CA ASP A 474 22.03 -5.57 -0.76
C ASP A 474 21.84 -4.30 -1.58
N LEU A 475 20.62 -3.92 -1.89
CA LEU A 475 20.30 -2.70 -2.62
C LEU A 475 20.70 -1.45 -1.83
N ILE A 476 20.41 -1.40 -0.54
CA ILE A 476 20.85 -0.31 0.35
C ILE A 476 22.39 -0.27 0.43
N ALA A 477 23.05 -1.42 0.56
CA ALA A 477 24.52 -1.51 0.59
C ALA A 477 25.16 -1.07 -0.73
N ALA A 478 24.49 -1.32 -1.87
CA ALA A 478 24.91 -0.82 -3.18
C ALA A 478 24.64 0.69 -3.40
N GLY A 479 24.05 1.36 -2.39
CA GLY A 479 23.79 2.79 -2.41
C GLY A 479 22.47 3.19 -3.09
N SER A 480 21.56 2.24 -3.32
CA SER A 480 20.21 2.52 -3.79
C SER A 480 19.28 2.80 -2.60
N PRO A 481 18.60 3.95 -2.54
CA PRO A 481 17.65 4.25 -1.49
C PRO A 481 16.38 3.39 -1.64
N ALA A 482 16.32 2.27 -0.94
CA ALA A 482 15.13 1.42 -0.94
C ALA A 482 14.03 2.03 -0.07
N ALA A 483 12.82 2.17 -0.60
CA ALA A 483 11.64 2.61 0.14
C ALA A 483 10.71 1.42 0.47
N ASN A 484 9.73 1.64 1.33
CA ASN A 484 8.80 0.60 1.74
C ASN A 484 7.35 1.08 1.71
N GLY A 485 6.41 0.14 1.57
CA GLY A 485 4.97 0.34 1.61
C GLY A 485 4.24 -0.81 2.27
N SER A 486 3.00 -0.57 2.67
CA SER A 486 2.16 -1.57 3.31
C SER A 486 1.46 -2.49 2.32
N ASP A 487 1.22 -1.99 1.12
CA ASP A 487 0.28 -2.60 0.19
C ASP A 487 -1.14 -2.73 0.80
N PHE A 488 -1.51 -1.73 1.62
CA PHE A 488 -2.84 -1.67 2.21
C PHE A 488 -3.93 -1.81 1.12
N PRO A 489 -4.96 -2.63 1.27
CA PRO A 489 -5.41 -3.31 2.48
C PRO A 489 -4.83 -4.72 2.70
N LEU A 490 -3.84 -5.17 1.93
CA LEU A 490 -3.23 -6.51 2.10
C LEU A 490 -2.51 -6.61 3.45
N ALA A 491 -1.89 -5.51 3.89
CA ALA A 491 -1.36 -5.38 5.24
C ALA A 491 -1.86 -4.10 5.92
N PRO A 492 -1.84 -4.03 7.26
CA PRO A 492 -2.04 -2.79 7.98
C PRO A 492 -1.01 -1.73 7.57
N PRO A 493 -1.37 -0.43 7.53
CA PRO A 493 -0.44 0.65 7.22
C PRO A 493 0.46 0.96 8.44
N ASP A 494 1.23 -0.03 8.87
CA ASP A 494 2.00 -0.03 10.12
C ASP A 494 3.51 -0.12 9.84
N PRO A 495 4.21 1.04 9.77
CA PRO A 495 5.64 1.07 9.53
C PRO A 495 6.47 0.34 10.60
N LEU A 496 6.02 0.36 11.86
CA LEU A 496 6.75 -0.30 12.95
C LEU A 496 6.67 -1.83 12.85
N ALA A 497 5.53 -2.37 12.39
CA ALA A 497 5.44 -3.79 12.05
C ALA A 497 6.33 -4.15 10.86
N GLY A 498 6.35 -3.31 9.81
CA GLY A 498 7.25 -3.50 8.68
C GLY A 498 8.72 -3.45 9.08
N MET A 499 9.12 -2.48 9.91
CA MET A 499 10.47 -2.41 10.45
C MET A 499 10.82 -3.64 11.30
N HIS A 500 9.88 -4.14 12.13
CA HIS A 500 10.07 -5.36 12.92
C HIS A 500 10.42 -6.55 12.02
N VAL A 501 9.66 -6.77 10.95
CA VAL A 501 9.93 -7.85 9.99
C VAL A 501 11.31 -7.70 9.33
N MET A 502 11.65 -6.51 8.85
CA MET A 502 12.94 -6.25 8.18
C MET A 502 14.16 -6.39 9.11
N VAL A 503 13.98 -6.13 10.39
CA VAL A 503 15.08 -6.16 11.38
C VAL A 503 15.25 -7.54 12.00
N THR A 504 14.15 -8.26 12.23
CA THR A 504 14.17 -9.53 12.98
C THR A 504 13.89 -10.76 12.13
N GLY A 505 13.27 -10.60 10.97
CA GLY A 505 12.73 -11.70 10.17
C GLY A 505 11.65 -12.51 10.89
N LYS A 506 10.97 -11.89 11.87
CA LYS A 506 9.95 -12.55 12.71
C LYS A 506 8.59 -11.91 12.52
N ASN A 507 7.55 -12.69 12.80
CA ASN A 507 6.21 -12.14 12.99
C ASN A 507 6.10 -11.39 14.34
N LEU A 508 4.94 -10.81 14.62
CA LEU A 508 4.74 -10.03 15.85
C LEU A 508 4.70 -10.90 17.12
N GLU A 509 4.48 -12.21 16.98
CA GLU A 509 4.55 -13.20 18.06
C GLU A 509 6.00 -13.66 18.36
N GLY A 510 6.96 -13.21 17.56
CA GLY A 510 8.38 -13.54 17.73
C GLY A 510 8.83 -14.81 17.00
N GLU A 511 7.99 -15.33 16.08
CA GLU A 511 8.28 -16.55 15.33
C GLU A 511 8.69 -16.27 13.87
N PRO A 512 9.53 -17.11 13.26
CA PRO A 512 10.31 -18.19 13.90
C PRO A 512 11.40 -17.62 14.80
N SER A 513 11.81 -18.37 15.84
CA SER A 513 12.72 -17.87 16.89
C SER A 513 14.06 -17.32 16.36
N GLY A 514 14.60 -17.86 15.27
CA GLY A 514 15.81 -17.39 14.58
C GLY A 514 15.58 -16.27 13.56
N GLY A 515 14.32 -15.95 13.26
CA GLY A 515 13.95 -15.10 12.13
C GLY A 515 14.18 -15.75 10.76
N LEU A 516 13.42 -15.34 9.74
CA LEU A 516 13.67 -15.74 8.35
C LEU A 516 14.85 -14.95 7.79
N TRP A 517 15.70 -15.61 7.03
CA TRP A 517 16.81 -15.01 6.26
C TRP A 517 17.68 -14.01 7.04
N PRO A 518 18.39 -14.41 8.12
CA PRO A 518 19.17 -13.48 8.95
C PRO A 518 20.19 -12.63 8.17
N HIS A 519 20.70 -13.13 7.05
CA HIS A 519 21.62 -12.41 6.18
C HIS A 519 20.99 -11.20 5.47
N LYS A 520 19.66 -11.08 5.46
CA LYS A 520 18.91 -9.96 4.86
C LYS A 520 18.46 -8.92 5.89
N HIS A 521 18.65 -9.18 7.19
CA HIS A 521 18.18 -8.25 8.23
C HIS A 521 18.86 -6.89 8.13
N LEU A 522 18.08 -5.85 8.38
CA LEU A 522 18.52 -4.46 8.48
C LEU A 522 18.81 -4.08 9.94
N SER A 523 19.61 -3.03 10.16
CA SER A 523 19.58 -2.32 11.43
C SER A 523 18.28 -1.53 11.59
N ILE A 524 17.90 -1.19 12.83
CA ILE A 524 16.70 -0.37 13.09
C ILE A 524 16.78 0.97 12.34
N GLU A 525 17.95 1.61 12.32
CA GLU A 525 18.13 2.87 11.60
C GLU A 525 17.99 2.70 10.08
N GLN A 526 18.52 1.61 9.50
CA GLN A 526 18.33 1.32 8.07
C GLN A 526 16.84 1.12 7.75
N ALA A 527 16.13 0.33 8.55
CA ALA A 527 14.69 0.11 8.39
C ALA A 527 13.90 1.43 8.54
N LEU A 528 14.23 2.26 9.53
CA LEU A 528 13.64 3.59 9.74
C LEU A 528 13.83 4.50 8.51
N ARG A 529 15.00 4.45 7.88
CA ARG A 529 15.28 5.24 6.67
C ARG A 529 14.40 4.85 5.49
N THR A 530 13.98 3.58 5.37
CA THR A 530 13.09 3.14 4.27
C THR A 530 11.71 3.80 4.33
N TYR A 531 11.25 4.18 5.51
CA TYR A 531 9.98 4.89 5.74
C TYR A 531 10.13 6.41 5.92
N THR A 532 11.34 6.94 5.87
CA THR A 532 11.59 8.38 6.09
C THR A 532 12.43 8.98 4.96
N THR A 533 13.76 9.02 5.11
CA THR A 533 14.66 9.67 4.13
C THR A 533 14.65 9.01 2.75
N HIS A 534 14.55 7.68 2.69
CA HIS A 534 14.47 6.96 1.41
C HIS A 534 13.07 7.08 0.80
N GLY A 535 12.02 7.08 1.63
CA GLY A 535 10.66 7.36 1.16
C GLY A 535 10.56 8.73 0.50
N ALA A 536 11.05 9.78 1.17
CA ALA A 536 11.10 11.13 0.60
C ALA A 536 11.93 11.17 -0.70
N TYR A 537 13.02 10.41 -0.77
CA TYR A 537 13.82 10.30 -1.97
C TYR A 537 13.03 9.67 -3.13
N ALA A 538 12.32 8.57 -2.88
CA ALA A 538 11.46 7.91 -3.88
C ALA A 538 10.40 8.88 -4.44
N ARG A 539 9.82 9.70 -3.57
CA ARG A 539 8.81 10.71 -3.91
C ARG A 539 9.38 11.95 -4.60
N GLY A 540 10.72 12.11 -4.70
CA GLY A 540 11.38 13.30 -5.21
C GLY A 540 11.31 14.51 -4.27
N GLU A 541 11.02 14.29 -2.99
CA GLU A 541 10.76 15.30 -1.95
C GLU A 541 11.92 15.45 -0.95
N GLU A 542 13.05 14.82 -1.17
CA GLU A 542 14.19 14.78 -0.24
C GLU A 542 14.81 16.16 0.09
N LEU A 543 14.45 17.19 -0.65
CA LEU A 543 14.91 18.56 -0.41
C LEU A 543 14.04 19.33 0.60
N HIS A 544 12.85 18.81 0.93
CA HIS A 544 11.95 19.47 1.88
C HIS A 544 11.19 18.49 2.79
N SER A 545 11.36 17.18 2.65
CA SER A 545 10.68 16.14 3.43
C SER A 545 11.63 15.02 3.84
N GLY A 546 11.21 14.15 4.76
CA GLY A 546 11.94 12.97 5.23
C GLY A 546 13.09 13.27 6.21
N ARG A 547 13.25 14.52 6.66
CA ARG A 547 14.24 14.92 7.66
C ARG A 547 13.69 16.02 8.57
N VAL A 548 14.18 16.05 9.82
CA VAL A 548 13.93 17.19 10.72
C VAL A 548 15.04 18.21 10.53
N ARG A 549 14.84 19.13 9.60
CA ARG A 549 15.83 20.13 9.21
C ARG A 549 15.16 21.51 9.03
N LEU A 550 15.89 22.59 9.29
CA LEU A 550 15.37 23.95 9.11
C LEU A 550 14.84 24.16 7.69
N GLY A 551 13.61 24.71 7.61
CA GLY A 551 12.91 24.97 6.36
C GLY A 551 12.24 23.76 5.72
N TYR A 552 12.39 22.55 6.29
CA TYR A 552 11.66 21.35 5.85
C TYR A 552 10.23 21.36 6.37
N ASP A 553 9.37 20.62 5.69
CA ASP A 553 7.99 20.36 6.11
C ASP A 553 7.97 19.80 7.54
N ALA A 554 7.06 20.29 8.35
CA ALA A 554 6.90 19.83 9.72
C ALA A 554 5.99 18.61 9.77
N ASP A 555 6.46 17.52 9.17
CA ASP A 555 5.83 16.20 9.17
C ASP A 555 6.65 15.29 10.10
N LEU A 556 6.09 14.93 11.26
CA LEU A 556 6.81 14.25 12.33
C LEU A 556 5.98 13.12 12.94
N THR A 557 6.68 12.08 13.40
CA THR A 557 6.10 10.99 14.19
C THR A 557 6.74 10.96 15.56
N VAL A 558 5.91 10.91 16.61
CA VAL A 558 6.34 10.77 18.00
C VAL A 558 6.09 9.34 18.44
N LEU A 559 7.14 8.64 18.82
CA LEU A 559 7.09 7.25 19.31
C LEU A 559 7.14 7.22 20.83
N ALA A 560 6.33 6.34 21.44
CA ALA A 560 6.27 6.17 22.89
C ALA A 560 7.59 5.68 23.50
N GLU A 561 8.47 5.08 22.69
CA GLU A 561 9.76 4.53 23.13
C GLU A 561 10.88 4.99 22.19
N ASP A 562 12.09 5.12 22.73
CA ASP A 562 13.27 5.41 21.93
C ASP A 562 13.82 4.10 21.30
N ILE A 563 13.38 3.83 20.07
CA ILE A 563 13.79 2.64 19.30
C ILE A 563 15.27 2.67 18.87
N LEU A 564 15.92 3.83 18.98
CA LEU A 564 17.33 4.02 18.65
C LEU A 564 18.23 4.11 19.90
N ALA A 565 17.66 3.84 21.09
CA ALA A 565 18.43 3.79 22.33
C ALA A 565 19.33 2.56 22.37
N ASP A 566 20.50 2.70 23.01
CA ASP A 566 21.38 1.57 23.26
C ASP A 566 20.65 0.51 24.10
N GLY A 567 20.68 -0.75 23.62
CA GLY A 567 20.02 -1.87 24.29
C GLY A 567 18.50 -1.96 24.05
N PHE A 568 17.94 -1.19 23.11
CA PHE A 568 16.56 -1.42 22.69
C PHE A 568 16.41 -2.83 22.08
N ASP A 569 15.42 -3.59 22.56
CA ASP A 569 15.13 -4.93 22.03
C ASP A 569 14.34 -4.83 20.73
N ALA A 570 14.96 -5.21 19.62
CA ALA A 570 14.35 -5.18 18.29
C ALA A 570 13.05 -6.02 18.17
N ASN A 571 12.88 -7.07 19.00
CA ASN A 571 11.64 -7.85 19.03
C ASN A 571 10.43 -7.03 19.52
N ARG A 572 10.66 -5.86 20.10
CA ARG A 572 9.60 -4.97 20.55
C ARG A 572 9.15 -3.95 19.51
N LEU A 573 9.91 -3.78 18.41
CA LEU A 573 9.61 -2.76 17.38
C LEU A 573 8.14 -2.75 16.97
N GLY A 574 7.63 -3.90 16.59
CA GLY A 574 6.24 -4.04 16.18
C GLY A 574 5.19 -3.75 17.26
N HIS A 575 5.57 -3.56 18.53
CA HIS A 575 4.69 -3.26 19.66
C HIS A 575 4.82 -1.84 20.19
N VAL A 576 5.77 -1.04 19.66
CA VAL A 576 5.92 0.36 20.00
C VAL A 576 4.70 1.14 19.53
N LYS A 577 4.21 2.05 20.37
CA LYS A 577 3.04 2.87 20.03
C LYS A 577 3.47 4.22 19.46
N VAL A 578 2.67 4.73 18.55
CA VAL A 578 2.75 6.13 18.10
C VAL A 578 2.01 6.97 19.15
N SER A 579 2.69 8.01 19.66
CA SER A 579 2.10 8.95 20.62
C SER A 579 1.52 10.19 19.97
N ALA A 580 2.08 10.62 18.84
CA ALA A 580 1.49 11.69 18.04
C ALA A 580 2.00 11.65 16.60
N THR A 581 1.18 12.16 15.70
CA THR A 581 1.51 12.37 14.29
C THR A 581 1.24 13.84 13.95
N ILE A 582 2.25 14.49 13.40
CA ILE A 582 2.19 15.89 13.01
C ILE A 582 2.34 15.97 11.48
N VAL A 583 1.40 16.64 10.81
CA VAL A 583 1.43 16.90 9.37
C VAL A 583 1.26 18.40 9.15
N ASN A 584 2.16 19.01 8.39
CA ASN A 584 2.13 20.46 8.14
C ASN A 584 2.09 21.30 9.44
N GLY A 585 2.71 20.80 10.51
CA GLY A 585 2.71 21.44 11.82
C GLY A 585 1.42 21.27 12.64
N HIS A 586 0.42 20.56 12.13
CA HIS A 586 -0.80 20.19 12.87
C HIS A 586 -0.66 18.82 13.50
N VAL A 587 -1.14 18.67 14.73
CA VAL A 587 -1.29 17.37 15.36
C VAL A 587 -2.56 16.71 14.81
N VAL A 588 -2.39 15.76 13.88
CA VAL A 588 -3.50 15.04 13.24
C VAL A 588 -3.91 13.80 14.03
N TYR A 589 -3.02 13.31 14.88
CA TYR A 589 -3.28 12.23 15.83
C TYR A 589 -2.46 12.44 17.10
N GLU A 590 -3.03 12.15 18.28
CA GLU A 590 -2.30 12.09 19.54
C GLU A 590 -2.89 11.08 20.53
N ASP A 591 -2.00 10.34 21.19
CA ASP A 591 -2.28 9.45 22.32
C ASP A 591 -1.06 9.37 23.24
N PHE A 592 -1.07 10.12 24.32
CA PHE A 592 -0.01 10.13 25.35
C PHE A 592 -0.33 9.22 26.54
N SER A 593 -1.33 8.36 26.44
CA SER A 593 -1.72 7.43 27.54
C SER A 593 -0.62 6.40 27.87
N SER A 594 0.20 6.02 26.87
CA SER A 594 1.33 5.14 27.06
C SER A 594 2.50 5.90 27.72
N LYS A 595 2.94 5.42 28.91
CA LYS A 595 4.11 5.99 29.57
C LYS A 595 5.39 5.63 28.80
N PRO A 596 6.32 6.58 28.59
CA PRO A 596 7.60 6.29 27.96
C PRO A 596 8.41 5.31 28.83
N LYS A 597 9.04 4.33 28.19
CA LYS A 597 10.09 3.56 28.88
C LYS A 597 11.38 4.34 28.77
N THR A 598 11.90 4.79 29.93
CA THR A 598 13.17 5.50 30.00
C THR A 598 14.32 4.53 29.85
N PHE A 599 15.16 4.72 28.84
CA PHE A 599 16.46 4.09 28.71
C PHE A 599 17.53 5.04 29.29
N PRO A 600 18.63 4.52 29.82
CA PRO A 600 19.72 5.37 30.31
C PRO A 600 20.21 6.30 29.18
N PRO A 601 20.61 7.53 29.50
CA PRO A 601 21.07 8.49 28.49
C PRO A 601 22.29 7.94 27.76
N HIS A 602 22.31 8.10 26.43
CA HIS A 602 23.44 7.71 25.60
C HIS A 602 24.70 8.45 26.04
N PRO A 603 25.87 7.78 26.23
CA PRO A 603 27.10 8.43 26.69
C PRO A 603 27.71 9.44 25.70
N ARG A 604 27.11 9.64 24.54
CA ARG A 604 27.53 10.63 23.53
C ARG A 604 26.36 11.57 23.19
N GLY A 605 26.09 12.48 24.08
CA GLY A 605 25.13 13.58 23.90
C GLY A 605 25.80 14.94 23.94
#